data_46b5807c1e1b53f81ec3d82977259ad9
#
_entry.id   46b5807c1e1b53f81ec3d82977259ad9
#
_cell.length_a   1.000
_cell.length_b   1.000
_cell.length_c   1.000
_cell.angle_alpha   90.00
_cell.angle_beta   90.00
_cell.angle_gamma   90.00
#
_symmetry.space_group_name_H-M   'P 1'
#
loop_
_entity.id
_entity.type
_entity.pdbx_description
1 polymer ?
#
loop_
_entity_poly.entity_id
_entity_poly.type
_entity_poly.pdbx_seq_one_letter_code
_entity_poly.pdbx_strand_id
1 'polypeptide(L)'
;MPADDAEDDYGFDEIPLAQAVLAGQGTDRLTTAEATEIHVYAVSGYELVNPAMRRLTPMTPALQRRIDLIRSGLRKYPLPTTVRVTRQTEARLYGLTDNSSAEALVDTVFDEAAFLSTSGMADPPPSSRHRNPVILDLIVPKGTPALWLGELAEYPLEKEVLLIDARSYLIIGVEFDRARSMWRIKAIVEEDEQ
;
A
#
# COMPACT_ATOMS: atom_id res chain seq x y z
N MET A 1 0.50 40.07 -10.34
CA MET A 1 1.51 39.22 -9.72
C MET A 1 0.83 37.90 -9.49
N PRO A 2 1.14 36.83 -10.24
CA PRO A 2 0.65 35.51 -9.86
C PRO A 2 1.40 35.09 -8.59
N ALA A 3 0.65 34.54 -7.62
CA ALA A 3 1.21 33.90 -6.46
C ALA A 3 2.09 32.75 -6.94
N ASP A 4 3.32 32.73 -6.51
CA ASP A 4 4.24 31.62 -6.63
C ASP A 4 3.68 30.53 -5.68
N ASP A 5 2.85 29.66 -6.22
CA ASP A 5 2.52 28.40 -5.58
C ASP A 5 3.79 27.54 -5.63
N ALA A 6 4.66 27.77 -4.65
CA ALA A 6 5.67 26.80 -4.31
C ALA A 6 4.90 25.59 -3.74
N GLU A 7 4.45 24.70 -4.62
CA GLU A 7 4.16 23.32 -4.24
C GLU A 7 5.42 22.83 -3.52
N ASP A 8 5.28 22.57 -2.22
CA ASP A 8 6.26 21.81 -1.48
C ASP A 8 6.30 20.40 -2.12
N ASP A 9 7.06 20.31 -3.19
CA ASP A 9 7.41 19.03 -3.80
C ASP A 9 8.32 18.33 -2.81
N TYR A 10 7.75 17.44 -2.00
CA TYR A 10 8.49 16.60 -1.05
C TYR A 10 9.54 15.69 -1.72
N GLY A 11 9.96 16.02 -2.93
CA GLY A 11 10.86 15.17 -3.72
C GLY A 11 10.22 13.83 -4.06
N PHE A 12 8.87 13.81 -4.15
CA PHE A 12 8.08 12.59 -4.31
C PHE A 12 8.58 11.73 -5.47
N ASP A 13 8.85 12.35 -6.62
CA ASP A 13 9.32 11.66 -7.81
C ASP A 13 10.80 11.23 -7.73
N GLU A 14 11.56 11.78 -6.77
CA GLU A 14 12.94 11.38 -6.51
C GLU A 14 13.06 10.10 -5.67
N ILE A 15 11.98 9.70 -4.99
CA ILE A 15 11.95 8.49 -4.17
C ILE A 15 11.87 7.27 -5.09
N PRO A 16 12.78 6.29 -4.94
CA PRO A 16 12.82 5.13 -5.82
C PRO A 16 11.57 4.28 -5.68
N LEU A 17 11.06 3.79 -6.80
CA LEU A 17 10.03 2.76 -6.82
C LEU A 17 10.53 1.48 -6.13
N ALA A 18 9.65 0.81 -5.39
CA ALA A 18 10.03 -0.38 -4.64
C ALA A 18 10.62 -1.49 -5.52
N GLN A 19 10.19 -1.63 -6.78
CA GLN A 19 10.79 -2.60 -7.68
C GLN A 19 12.30 -2.36 -7.93
N ALA A 20 12.74 -1.10 -7.94
CA ALA A 20 14.16 -0.79 -8.15
C ALA A 20 15.03 -1.20 -6.95
N VAL A 21 14.44 -1.25 -5.76
CA VAL A 21 15.12 -1.56 -4.49
C VAL A 21 14.95 -3.01 -4.07
N LEU A 22 13.74 -3.57 -4.27
CA LEU A 22 13.35 -4.87 -3.72
C LEU A 22 13.34 -6.00 -4.75
N ALA A 23 13.45 -5.73 -6.05
CA ALA A 23 13.52 -6.78 -7.06
C ALA A 23 14.71 -7.70 -6.76
N GLY A 24 14.43 -8.99 -6.59
CA GLY A 24 15.44 -9.97 -6.18
C GLY A 24 15.60 -10.13 -4.66
N GLN A 25 14.82 -9.44 -3.84
CA GLN A 25 14.72 -9.77 -2.40
C GLN A 25 14.27 -11.23 -2.26
N GLY A 26 15.05 -12.01 -1.54
CA GLY A 26 14.72 -13.41 -1.26
C GLY A 26 13.70 -13.53 -0.13
N THR A 27 13.08 -14.70 -0.03
CA THR A 27 12.16 -15.08 1.06
C THR A 27 12.76 -16.07 2.05
N ASP A 28 14.07 -16.21 2.04
CA ASP A 28 14.87 -17.16 2.79
C ASP A 28 14.77 -17.01 4.32
N ARG A 29 14.37 -15.82 4.81
CA ARG A 29 14.14 -15.59 6.25
C ARG A 29 12.76 -16.07 6.74
N LEU A 30 11.85 -16.39 5.83
CA LEU A 30 10.54 -16.92 6.20
C LEU A 30 10.64 -18.38 6.64
N THR A 31 9.90 -18.74 7.68
CA THR A 31 9.60 -20.14 7.94
C THR A 31 8.60 -20.67 6.90
N THR A 32 8.53 -21.99 6.76
CA THR A 32 7.54 -22.62 5.86
C THR A 32 6.11 -22.18 6.19
N ALA A 33 5.78 -22.07 7.47
CA ALA A 33 4.43 -21.64 7.90
C ALA A 33 4.13 -20.19 7.51
N GLU A 34 5.08 -19.27 7.69
CA GLU A 34 4.95 -17.86 7.29
C GLU A 34 4.82 -17.72 5.77
N ALA A 35 5.69 -18.41 5.01
CA ALA A 35 5.65 -18.37 3.55
C ALA A 35 4.32 -18.92 3.00
N THR A 36 3.85 -20.03 3.57
CA THR A 36 2.55 -20.62 3.19
C THR A 36 1.41 -19.64 3.47
N GLU A 37 1.39 -19.02 4.66
CA GLU A 37 0.28 -18.13 5.02
C GLU A 37 0.30 -16.82 4.22
N ILE A 38 1.48 -16.26 3.94
CA ILE A 38 1.63 -15.10 3.07
C ILE A 38 1.16 -15.42 1.64
N HIS A 39 1.52 -16.58 1.11
CA HIS A 39 1.04 -17.02 -0.21
C HIS A 39 -0.49 -17.19 -0.22
N VAL A 40 -1.07 -17.87 0.77
CA VAL A 40 -2.52 -18.03 0.88
C VAL A 40 -3.22 -16.67 0.99
N TYR A 41 -2.66 -15.74 1.75
CA TYR A 41 -3.17 -14.37 1.85
C TYR A 41 -3.17 -13.69 0.47
N ALA A 42 -2.07 -13.74 -0.27
CA ALA A 42 -1.92 -13.10 -1.58
C ALA A 42 -2.91 -13.65 -2.62
N VAL A 43 -3.20 -14.95 -2.59
CA VAL A 43 -4.11 -15.61 -3.55
C VAL A 43 -5.57 -15.29 -3.25
N SER A 44 -6.02 -15.47 -2.02
CA SER A 44 -7.45 -15.33 -1.66
C SER A 44 -7.69 -14.98 -0.19
N GLY A 45 -6.72 -15.22 0.68
CA GLY A 45 -6.89 -15.08 2.13
C GLY A 45 -7.22 -13.66 2.58
N TYR A 46 -6.83 -12.65 1.80
CA TYR A 46 -7.15 -11.24 2.06
C TYR A 46 -8.65 -10.98 2.16
N GLU A 47 -9.50 -11.76 1.47
CA GLU A 47 -10.96 -11.62 1.50
C GLU A 47 -11.56 -11.93 2.88
N LEU A 48 -10.89 -12.75 3.68
CA LEU A 48 -11.29 -13.06 5.05
C LEU A 48 -10.52 -12.25 6.09
N VAL A 49 -9.22 -12.10 5.88
CA VAL A 49 -8.31 -11.45 6.82
C VAL A 49 -8.59 -9.96 6.94
N ASN A 50 -8.62 -9.25 5.82
CA ASN A 50 -8.76 -7.78 5.83
C ASN A 50 -10.08 -7.28 6.42
N PRO A 51 -11.26 -7.86 6.11
CA PRO A 51 -12.50 -7.47 6.77
C PRO A 51 -12.47 -7.69 8.28
N ALA A 52 -11.87 -8.79 8.75
CA ALA A 52 -11.77 -9.07 10.19
C ALA A 52 -10.83 -8.05 10.89
N MET A 53 -9.70 -7.69 10.26
CA MET A 53 -8.80 -6.67 10.78
C MET A 53 -9.45 -5.27 10.83
N ARG A 54 -10.28 -4.94 9.84
CA ARG A 54 -11.08 -3.70 9.80
C ARG A 54 -12.34 -3.75 10.68
N ARG A 55 -12.54 -4.83 11.45
CA ARG A 55 -13.71 -5.06 12.31
C ARG A 55 -15.06 -5.08 11.55
N LEU A 56 -15.03 -5.39 10.28
CA LEU A 56 -16.24 -5.56 9.44
C LEU A 56 -16.83 -6.98 9.59
N THR A 57 -16.03 -7.94 10.01
CA THR A 57 -16.42 -9.31 10.34
C THR A 57 -15.79 -9.75 11.66
N PRO A 58 -16.36 -10.74 12.36
CA PRO A 58 -15.80 -11.21 13.62
C PRO A 58 -14.37 -11.76 13.47
N MET A 59 -13.50 -11.38 14.40
CA MET A 59 -12.17 -11.98 14.54
C MET A 59 -12.30 -13.35 15.21
N THR A 60 -11.79 -14.39 14.56
CA THR A 60 -11.73 -15.75 15.11
C THR A 60 -10.32 -16.10 15.54
N PRO A 61 -10.13 -17.05 16.49
CA PRO A 61 -8.78 -17.51 16.86
C PRO A 61 -7.98 -18.06 15.67
N ALA A 62 -8.64 -18.64 14.66
CA ALA A 62 -8.00 -19.12 13.44
C ALA A 62 -7.48 -17.95 12.58
N LEU A 63 -8.30 -16.92 12.37
CA LEU A 63 -7.88 -15.71 11.64
C LEU A 63 -6.76 -14.98 12.39
N GLN A 64 -6.84 -14.89 13.72
CA GLN A 64 -5.79 -14.26 14.51
C GLN A 64 -4.44 -14.96 14.33
N ARG A 65 -4.38 -16.29 14.36
CA ARG A 65 -3.15 -17.05 14.10
C ARG A 65 -2.58 -16.80 12.71
N ARG A 66 -3.43 -16.69 11.69
CA ARG A 66 -3.01 -16.36 10.33
C ARG A 66 -2.38 -14.98 10.26
N ILE A 67 -3.04 -13.98 10.86
CA ILE A 67 -2.54 -12.61 10.95
C ILE A 67 -1.18 -12.57 11.65
N ASP A 68 -1.03 -13.30 12.77
CA ASP A 68 0.21 -13.33 13.54
C ASP A 68 1.37 -13.96 12.74
N LEU A 69 1.10 -14.99 11.92
CA LEU A 69 2.08 -15.57 11.02
C LEU A 69 2.52 -14.59 9.92
N ILE A 70 1.58 -13.88 9.31
CA ILE A 70 1.88 -12.87 8.29
C ILE A 70 2.72 -11.75 8.91
N ARG A 71 2.31 -11.20 10.06
CA ARG A 71 3.06 -10.17 10.80
C ARG A 71 4.47 -10.63 11.14
N SER A 72 4.61 -11.85 11.66
CA SER A 72 5.92 -12.44 11.99
C SER A 72 6.84 -12.49 10.77
N GLY A 73 6.30 -12.95 9.64
CA GLY A 73 7.04 -13.00 8.39
C GLY A 73 7.48 -11.62 7.89
N LEU A 74 6.55 -10.66 7.83
CA LEU A 74 6.82 -9.30 7.33
C LEU A 74 7.86 -8.57 8.18
N ARG A 75 7.82 -8.70 9.52
CA ARG A 75 8.78 -8.07 10.43
C ARG A 75 10.24 -8.48 10.21
N LYS A 76 10.48 -9.58 9.51
CA LYS A 76 11.83 -10.02 9.12
C LYS A 76 12.41 -9.22 7.96
N TYR A 77 11.58 -8.41 7.29
CA TYR A 77 11.93 -7.65 6.09
C TYR A 77 11.65 -6.15 6.27
N PRO A 78 12.35 -5.46 7.17
CA PRO A 78 12.26 -4.01 7.23
C PRO A 78 12.83 -3.41 5.94
N LEU A 79 12.18 -2.38 5.39
CA LEU A 79 12.65 -1.69 4.20
C LEU A 79 14.08 -1.14 4.40
N PRO A 80 15.01 -1.39 3.48
CA PRO A 80 16.41 -0.92 3.62
C PRO A 80 16.53 0.59 3.38
N THR A 81 15.60 1.19 2.68
CA THR A 81 15.48 2.62 2.41
C THR A 81 14.03 3.00 2.21
N THR A 82 13.73 4.30 2.24
CA THR A 82 12.42 4.82 1.85
C THR A 82 12.15 4.50 0.39
N VAL A 83 10.95 4.01 0.09
CA VAL A 83 10.53 3.61 -1.26
C VAL A 83 9.15 4.15 -1.58
N ARG A 84 8.81 4.14 -2.88
CA ARG A 84 7.49 4.45 -3.37
C ARG A 84 6.80 3.18 -3.89
N VAL A 85 5.54 3.00 -3.52
CA VAL A 85 4.67 1.93 -3.98
C VAL A 85 3.35 2.51 -4.48
N THR A 86 2.66 1.79 -5.34
CA THR A 86 1.38 2.23 -5.87
C THR A 86 0.29 1.18 -5.67
N ARG A 87 -0.95 1.62 -5.67
CA ARG A 87 -2.11 0.74 -5.60
C ARG A 87 -3.29 1.34 -6.35
N GLN A 88 -3.99 0.56 -7.15
CA GLN A 88 -5.31 0.96 -7.62
C GLN A 88 -6.34 0.70 -6.53
N THR A 89 -7.22 1.67 -6.27
CA THR A 89 -8.26 1.60 -5.26
C THR A 89 -9.51 2.34 -5.74
N GLU A 90 -10.49 2.57 -4.88
CA GLU A 90 -11.81 3.12 -5.24
C GLU A 90 -11.96 4.55 -4.72
N ALA A 91 -12.35 5.50 -5.58
CA ALA A 91 -12.54 6.92 -5.23
C ALA A 91 -13.47 7.14 -4.03
N ARG A 92 -14.52 6.32 -3.90
CA ARG A 92 -15.50 6.44 -2.81
C ARG A 92 -14.91 6.25 -1.42
N LEU A 93 -13.80 5.51 -1.29
CA LEU A 93 -13.13 5.31 0.00
C LEU A 93 -12.59 6.61 0.57
N TYR A 94 -12.31 7.57 -0.31
CA TYR A 94 -11.78 8.90 0.02
C TYR A 94 -12.83 10.01 -0.11
N GLY A 95 -14.06 9.67 -0.48
CA GLY A 95 -15.08 10.68 -0.78
C GLY A 95 -14.74 11.56 -1.99
N LEU A 96 -13.87 11.06 -2.88
CA LEU A 96 -13.35 11.81 -4.02
C LEU A 96 -14.32 11.80 -5.18
N THR A 97 -14.85 12.97 -5.54
CA THR A 97 -15.85 13.17 -6.60
C THR A 97 -15.49 14.26 -7.60
N ASP A 98 -14.75 15.28 -7.16
CA ASP A 98 -14.40 16.48 -7.92
C ASP A 98 -13.19 17.21 -7.34
N ASN A 99 -12.82 18.34 -7.92
CA ASN A 99 -11.66 19.11 -7.46
C ASN A 99 -11.83 19.63 -6.01
N SER A 100 -13.03 19.98 -5.60
CA SER A 100 -13.28 20.47 -4.23
C SER A 100 -13.04 19.37 -3.20
N SER A 101 -13.51 18.14 -3.47
CA SER A 101 -13.25 17.00 -2.62
C SER A 101 -11.78 16.59 -2.64
N ALA A 102 -11.09 16.77 -3.78
CA ALA A 102 -9.65 16.54 -3.89
C ALA A 102 -8.84 17.50 -3.00
N GLU A 103 -9.16 18.80 -3.04
CA GLU A 103 -8.53 19.81 -2.17
C GLU A 103 -8.79 19.53 -0.69
N ALA A 104 -10.01 19.09 -0.35
CA ALA A 104 -10.38 18.77 1.03
C ALA A 104 -9.69 17.52 1.59
N LEU A 105 -9.13 16.66 0.73
CA LEU A 105 -8.38 15.46 1.16
C LEU A 105 -6.95 15.77 1.57
N VAL A 106 -6.35 16.83 1.03
CA VAL A 106 -4.98 17.21 1.37
C VAL A 106 -4.88 17.51 2.87
N ASP A 107 -3.78 17.11 3.50
CA ASP A 107 -3.53 17.21 4.94
C ASP A 107 -4.46 16.34 5.82
N THR A 108 -5.19 15.39 5.23
CA THR A 108 -5.96 14.41 6.01
C THR A 108 -5.18 13.12 6.22
N VAL A 109 -5.42 12.45 7.36
CA VAL A 109 -4.85 11.14 7.68
C VAL A 109 -5.90 10.06 7.38
N PHE A 110 -5.46 9.02 6.69
CA PHE A 110 -6.27 7.84 6.41
C PHE A 110 -5.73 6.65 7.20
N ASP A 111 -6.60 6.01 8.00
CA ASP A 111 -6.24 4.85 8.82
C ASP A 111 -6.49 3.55 8.05
N GLU A 112 -5.43 2.74 7.87
CA GLU A 112 -5.53 1.38 7.34
C GLU A 112 -5.19 0.36 8.41
N ALA A 113 -6.19 -0.38 8.85
CA ALA A 113 -6.05 -1.40 9.90
C ALA A 113 -5.56 -2.75 9.36
N ALA A 114 -5.67 -2.99 8.05
CA ALA A 114 -5.32 -4.25 7.42
C ALA A 114 -3.93 -4.21 6.76
N PHE A 115 -3.48 -5.36 6.29
CA PHE A 115 -2.32 -5.42 5.40
C PHE A 115 -2.64 -4.71 4.09
N LEU A 116 -1.65 -4.07 3.50
CA LEU A 116 -1.82 -3.33 2.26
C LEU A 116 -0.99 -3.97 1.15
N SER A 117 -1.70 -4.63 0.23
CA SER A 117 -1.11 -5.12 -1.02
C SER A 117 -0.93 -3.96 -1.98
N THR A 118 0.29 -3.77 -2.45
CA THR A 118 0.70 -2.68 -3.34
C THR A 118 1.54 -3.22 -4.49
N SER A 119 1.84 -2.38 -5.48
CA SER A 119 2.78 -2.68 -6.55
C SER A 119 4.05 -1.87 -6.41
N GLY A 120 5.18 -2.48 -6.71
CA GLY A 120 6.47 -1.78 -6.80
C GLY A 120 6.67 -0.96 -8.08
N MET A 121 5.66 -0.88 -8.95
CA MET A 121 5.66 -0.15 -10.22
C MET A 121 5.02 1.22 -10.07
N ALA A 122 5.34 2.17 -10.98
CA ALA A 122 4.69 3.49 -11.02
C ALA A 122 3.21 3.41 -11.38
N ASP A 123 2.83 2.43 -12.18
CA ASP A 123 1.45 2.15 -12.58
C ASP A 123 1.04 0.80 -12.00
N PRO A 124 0.11 0.81 -11.02
CA PRO A 124 -0.38 -0.43 -10.44
C PRO A 124 -1.23 -1.21 -11.45
N PRO A 125 -1.29 -2.54 -11.34
CA PRO A 125 -2.17 -3.35 -12.17
C PRO A 125 -3.61 -2.87 -12.07
N PRO A 126 -4.34 -2.76 -13.20
CA PRO A 126 -5.74 -2.39 -13.18
C PRO A 126 -6.59 -3.48 -12.53
N SER A 127 -7.60 -3.08 -11.76
CA SER A 127 -8.55 -4.01 -11.16
C SER A 127 -9.95 -3.76 -11.71
N SER A 128 -10.56 -4.79 -12.28
CA SER A 128 -11.96 -4.76 -12.72
C SER A 128 -12.96 -4.63 -11.57
N ARG A 129 -12.52 -4.78 -10.32
CA ARG A 129 -13.34 -4.65 -9.12
C ARG A 129 -13.69 -3.20 -8.79
N HIS A 130 -12.93 -2.23 -9.30
CA HIS A 130 -13.14 -0.81 -9.04
C HIS A 130 -13.97 -0.16 -10.16
N ARG A 131 -15.11 0.44 -9.78
CA ARG A 131 -15.97 1.17 -10.72
C ARG A 131 -15.43 2.57 -11.01
N ASN A 132 -14.84 3.18 -10.01
CA ASN A 132 -14.29 4.54 -10.08
C ASN A 132 -12.85 4.50 -9.54
N PRO A 133 -11.90 3.94 -10.32
CA PRO A 133 -10.56 3.70 -9.84
C PRO A 133 -9.77 4.99 -9.64
N VAL A 134 -8.95 4.99 -8.60
CA VAL A 134 -7.91 5.97 -8.34
C VAL A 134 -6.59 5.27 -8.08
N ILE A 135 -5.48 5.95 -8.33
CA ILE A 135 -4.16 5.47 -7.96
C ILE A 135 -3.80 6.08 -6.61
N LEU A 136 -3.53 5.22 -5.63
CA LEU A 136 -2.87 5.60 -4.38
C LEU A 136 -1.37 5.40 -4.59
N ASP A 137 -0.60 6.46 -4.43
CA ASP A 137 0.85 6.52 -4.59
C ASP A 137 1.46 6.85 -3.21
N LEU A 138 2.16 5.89 -2.62
CA LEU A 138 2.60 5.94 -1.23
C LEU A 138 4.12 6.02 -1.12
N ILE A 139 4.61 6.98 -0.36
CA ILE A 139 5.95 6.95 0.22
C ILE A 139 5.89 6.07 1.47
N VAL A 140 6.74 5.04 1.50
CA VAL A 140 6.86 4.12 2.63
C VAL A 140 8.24 4.30 3.25
N PRO A 141 8.33 4.75 4.52
CA PRO A 141 9.59 5.03 5.18
C PRO A 141 10.49 3.80 5.32
N LYS A 142 11.80 4.05 5.33
CA LYS A 142 12.81 3.06 5.73
C LYS A 142 12.44 2.42 7.08
N GLY A 143 12.64 1.11 7.19
CA GLY A 143 12.36 0.36 8.42
C GLY A 143 10.93 -0.19 8.50
N THR A 144 9.98 0.31 7.70
CA THR A 144 8.63 -0.27 7.64
C THR A 144 8.72 -1.72 7.19
N PRO A 145 8.12 -2.69 7.91
CA PRO A 145 8.07 -4.07 7.47
C PRO A 145 7.27 -4.23 6.18
N ALA A 146 7.93 -4.70 5.14
CA ALA A 146 7.35 -4.89 3.81
C ALA A 146 8.08 -6.00 3.06
N LEU A 147 7.34 -6.82 2.32
CA LEU A 147 7.90 -7.95 1.60
C LEU A 147 7.58 -7.86 0.11
N TRP A 148 8.62 -7.98 -0.71
CA TRP A 148 8.48 -8.27 -2.13
C TRP A 148 8.04 -9.73 -2.28
N LEU A 149 6.81 -9.96 -2.75
CA LEU A 149 6.25 -11.30 -2.76
C LEU A 149 6.92 -12.23 -3.78
N GLY A 150 7.34 -11.69 -4.93
CA GLY A 150 8.00 -12.51 -5.95
C GLY A 150 7.18 -13.74 -6.31
N GLU A 151 7.74 -14.93 -6.10
CA GLU A 151 7.07 -16.20 -6.38
C GLU A 151 5.92 -16.55 -5.41
N LEU A 152 5.82 -15.85 -4.27
CA LEU A 152 4.69 -16.03 -3.35
C LEU A 152 3.43 -15.33 -3.84
N ALA A 153 3.52 -14.38 -4.78
CA ALA A 153 2.38 -13.71 -5.37
C ALA A 153 1.60 -14.64 -6.29
N GLU A 154 0.27 -14.42 -6.40
CA GLU A 154 -0.55 -15.09 -7.41
C GLU A 154 -0.13 -14.70 -8.83
N TYR A 155 0.21 -13.41 -9.00
CA TYR A 155 0.65 -12.82 -10.28
C TYR A 155 2.01 -12.14 -10.12
N PRO A 156 3.14 -12.86 -10.29
CA PRO A 156 4.48 -12.29 -10.07
C PRO A 156 4.81 -11.05 -10.93
N LEU A 157 4.14 -10.90 -12.09
CA LEU A 157 4.32 -9.74 -12.98
C LEU A 157 3.73 -8.44 -12.39
N GLU A 158 2.86 -8.51 -11.42
CA GLU A 158 2.28 -7.35 -10.73
C GLU A 158 3.26 -6.67 -9.78
N LYS A 159 4.42 -7.30 -9.56
CA LYS A 159 5.48 -6.75 -8.69
C LYS A 159 4.95 -6.38 -7.30
N GLU A 160 4.19 -7.30 -6.72
CA GLU A 160 3.49 -7.08 -5.47
C GLU A 160 4.44 -6.88 -4.29
N VAL A 161 4.16 -5.82 -3.52
CA VAL A 161 4.80 -5.52 -2.23
C VAL A 161 3.72 -5.49 -1.17
N LEU A 162 3.83 -6.39 -0.19
CA LEU A 162 2.90 -6.47 0.92
C LEU A 162 3.44 -5.67 2.12
N LEU A 163 2.70 -4.62 2.51
CA LEU A 163 3.02 -3.80 3.67
C LEU A 163 2.35 -4.37 4.93
N ILE A 164 3.05 -4.23 6.06
CA ILE A 164 2.47 -4.60 7.37
C ILE A 164 1.24 -3.74 7.67
N ASP A 165 0.34 -4.30 8.48
CA ASP A 165 -0.93 -3.71 8.90
C ASP A 165 -0.79 -2.53 9.88
N ALA A 166 -1.94 -1.90 10.14
CA ALA A 166 -2.10 -0.80 11.09
C ALA A 166 -1.16 0.38 10.80
N ARG A 167 -1.11 0.79 9.54
CA ARG A 167 -0.36 1.96 9.08
C ARG A 167 -1.33 3.04 8.63
N SER A 168 -1.26 4.18 9.30
CA SER A 168 -1.90 5.40 8.82
C SER A 168 -1.04 6.06 7.75
N TYR A 169 -1.64 6.85 6.88
CA TYR A 169 -0.90 7.66 5.93
C TYR A 169 -1.52 9.04 5.77
N LEU A 170 -0.65 10.03 5.72
CA LEU A 170 -0.99 11.43 5.48
C LEU A 170 -1.11 11.69 3.98
N ILE A 171 -2.23 12.20 3.52
CA ILE A 171 -2.43 12.61 2.14
C ILE A 171 -1.79 13.98 1.93
N ILE A 172 -0.79 14.05 1.04
CA ILE A 172 -0.01 15.25 0.77
C ILE A 172 -0.36 15.91 -0.57
N GLY A 173 -1.11 15.24 -1.41
CA GLY A 173 -1.53 15.79 -2.70
C GLY A 173 -2.55 14.90 -3.38
N VAL A 174 -3.43 15.53 -4.18
CA VAL A 174 -4.42 14.84 -5.01
C VAL A 174 -4.46 15.54 -6.36
N GLU A 175 -4.15 14.82 -7.42
CA GLU A 175 -4.11 15.37 -8.78
C GLU A 175 -4.89 14.49 -9.75
N PHE A 176 -5.46 15.11 -10.80
CA PHE A 176 -6.12 14.37 -11.86
C PHE A 176 -5.12 14.04 -12.97
N ASP A 177 -4.76 12.76 -13.09
CA ASP A 177 -3.90 12.25 -14.16
C ASP A 177 -4.71 12.21 -15.47
N ARG A 178 -4.50 13.21 -16.33
CA ARG A 178 -5.21 13.32 -17.61
C ARG A 178 -4.85 12.20 -18.59
N ALA A 179 -3.63 11.68 -18.54
CA ALA A 179 -3.19 10.62 -19.42
C ALA A 179 -3.92 9.30 -19.14
N ARG A 180 -4.25 9.06 -17.87
CA ARG A 180 -4.97 7.87 -17.39
C ARG A 180 -6.45 8.10 -17.14
N SER A 181 -6.90 9.38 -17.21
CA SER A 181 -8.27 9.79 -16.90
C SER A 181 -8.72 9.33 -15.50
N MET A 182 -7.85 9.43 -14.50
CA MET A 182 -8.14 9.08 -13.13
C MET A 182 -7.38 9.94 -12.12
N TRP A 183 -7.89 9.98 -10.89
CA TRP A 183 -7.22 10.66 -9.80
C TRP A 183 -6.01 9.87 -9.31
N ARG A 184 -4.97 10.59 -8.90
CA ARG A 184 -3.80 10.08 -8.19
C ARG A 184 -3.72 10.76 -6.83
N ILE A 185 -3.72 9.97 -5.77
CA ILE A 185 -3.57 10.42 -4.38
C ILE A 185 -2.13 10.14 -3.98
N LYS A 186 -1.40 11.19 -3.62
CA LYS A 186 -0.03 11.10 -3.09
C LYS A 186 -0.10 11.13 -1.57
N ALA A 187 0.55 10.18 -0.90
CA ALA A 187 0.53 10.10 0.56
C ALA A 187 1.84 9.55 1.12
N ILE A 188 2.07 9.81 2.40
CA ILE A 188 3.22 9.32 3.16
C ILE A 188 2.71 8.43 4.29
N VAL A 189 3.21 7.21 4.38
CA VAL A 189 2.93 6.31 5.50
C VAL A 189 3.60 6.89 6.75
N GLU A 190 2.84 6.99 7.84
CA GLU A 190 3.37 7.47 9.12
C GLU A 190 4.37 6.47 9.71
N GLU A 191 5.45 7.00 10.28
CA GLU A 191 6.44 6.18 11.00
C GLU A 191 5.84 5.73 12.34
N ASP A 192 6.25 4.54 12.81
CA ASP A 192 5.92 4.13 14.17
C ASP A 192 6.54 5.11 15.16
N GLU A 193 5.74 5.62 16.09
CA GLU A 193 6.29 6.29 17.27
C GLU A 193 7.17 5.29 18.03
N GLN A 194 8.47 5.57 18.10
CA GLN A 194 9.45 4.74 18.83
C GLN A 194 9.28 4.91 20.34
#